data_0ff9a91f10ee31203e4d071b781fdf8b
#
_entry.id   0ff9a91f10ee31203e4d071b781fdf8b
#
_cell.length_a   1.000
_cell.length_b   1.000
_cell.length_c   1.000
_cell.angle_alpha   90.00
_cell.angle_beta   90.00
_cell.angle_gamma   90.00
#
_symmetry.space_group_name_H-M   'P 1'
#
loop_
_entity.id
_entity.type
_entity.pdbx_description
1 polymer ?
#
loop_
_entity_poly.entity_id
_entity_poly.type
_entity_poly.pdbx_seq_one_letter_code
_entity_poly.pdbx_strand_id
1 'polypeptide(L)'
;MRDRAEVVIVGAGIMGLSIAYNLARNHGITNVVVLDRTYLCGGASGRNGGGVRAQFSSEGNIRLMQESIRICRDFAREMKINIWFRQGGYLFLVRDEAGRRTLEQSVAVQNGCGLETRMLTPKEAQHVVPELSLEGVVAASYNGDDGVVFPWPFVWGYAQVAETLGVEIAPFTDVVGFDTEGSKITAVVTSKGKIATNRVVNAAGAWSPEVARLLGVELPNHPHRHEICSTEPLKPWLKPLVADLSNGLYFSQSMRGEIVGGVTNHDVPPGMNMDSSHRFLALYGKALLNTCPILGSVKVLRQWAGCYDLTPDANPIVGEVDEIEGFYQASGFMGHGFMMAPVMGRLIAQYIAEGTELPMFERWNLRRFKEGRLLTEAMIIG
;
A
#
# COMPACT_ATOMS: atom_id res chain seq x y z
N MET A 1 6.37 27.59 -6.80
CA MET A 1 6.65 26.82 -5.57
C MET A 1 6.81 27.81 -4.43
N ARG A 2 6.11 27.57 -3.33
CA ARG A 2 6.19 28.40 -2.12
C ARG A 2 7.60 28.34 -1.52
N ASP A 3 8.02 29.41 -0.88
CA ASP A 3 9.28 29.51 -0.14
C ASP A 3 9.13 29.16 1.35
N ARG A 4 7.87 28.99 1.82
CA ARG A 4 7.55 28.61 3.20
C ARG A 4 6.29 27.74 3.27
N ALA A 5 6.31 26.70 4.12
CA ALA A 5 5.19 25.82 4.40
C ALA A 5 5.13 25.47 5.90
N GLU A 6 3.93 25.16 6.40
CA GLU A 6 3.77 24.59 7.74
C GLU A 6 4.21 23.12 7.76
N VAL A 7 3.92 22.39 6.68
CA VAL A 7 4.31 20.99 6.52
C VAL A 7 4.80 20.78 5.09
N VAL A 8 5.95 20.13 4.92
CA VAL A 8 6.44 19.63 3.63
C VAL A 8 6.32 18.11 3.64
N ILE A 9 5.71 17.55 2.60
CA ILE A 9 5.56 16.10 2.42
C ILE A 9 6.42 15.66 1.23
N VAL A 10 7.32 14.72 1.45
CA VAL A 10 8.19 14.15 0.42
C VAL A 10 7.57 12.87 -0.12
N GLY A 11 7.09 12.91 -1.35
CA GLY A 11 6.40 11.82 -2.04
C GLY A 11 4.93 12.13 -2.33
N ALA A 12 4.59 12.31 -3.63
CA ALA A 12 3.21 12.49 -4.11
C ALA A 12 2.57 11.14 -4.52
N GLY A 13 2.86 10.09 -3.75
CA GLY A 13 2.13 8.83 -3.77
C GLY A 13 0.83 8.93 -2.96
N ILE A 14 0.05 7.84 -2.93
CA ILE A 14 -1.23 7.79 -2.22
C ILE A 14 -1.09 8.15 -0.74
N MET A 15 0.02 7.76 -0.08
CA MET A 15 0.25 8.04 1.34
C MET A 15 0.44 9.54 1.56
N GLY A 16 1.37 10.18 0.86
CA GLY A 16 1.62 11.61 1.01
C GLY A 16 0.42 12.47 0.65
N LEU A 17 -0.30 12.11 -0.40
CA LEU A 17 -1.50 12.84 -0.82
C LEU A 17 -2.67 12.67 0.16
N SER A 18 -2.85 11.48 0.73
CA SER A 18 -3.86 11.26 1.77
C SER A 18 -3.53 12.04 3.04
N ILE A 19 -2.26 12.12 3.44
CA ILE A 19 -1.81 12.96 4.57
C ILE A 19 -2.11 14.43 4.28
N ALA A 20 -1.70 14.94 3.10
CA ALA A 20 -1.93 16.33 2.70
C ALA A 20 -3.41 16.71 2.67
N TYR A 21 -4.24 15.85 2.08
CA TYR A 21 -5.69 16.03 2.08
C TYR A 21 -6.27 16.13 3.50
N ASN A 22 -5.88 15.21 4.39
CA ASN A 22 -6.41 15.18 5.75
C ASN A 22 -5.91 16.35 6.60
N LEU A 23 -4.65 16.79 6.44
CA LEU A 23 -4.15 18.02 7.08
C LEU A 23 -5.02 19.23 6.70
N ALA A 24 -5.28 19.39 5.40
CA ALA A 24 -6.08 20.52 4.91
C ALA A 24 -7.57 20.38 5.29
N ARG A 25 -8.16 19.20 5.08
CA ARG A 25 -9.60 18.98 5.23
C ARG A 25 -10.05 18.89 6.68
N ASN A 26 -9.31 18.15 7.51
CA ASN A 26 -9.75 17.81 8.87
C ASN A 26 -9.14 18.72 9.94
N HIS A 27 -7.99 19.35 9.65
CA HIS A 27 -7.25 20.16 10.62
C HIS A 27 -7.04 21.60 10.17
N GLY A 28 -7.49 22.00 8.98
CA GLY A 28 -7.35 23.36 8.47
C GLY A 28 -5.91 23.78 8.15
N ILE A 29 -4.96 22.85 8.15
CA ILE A 29 -3.56 23.09 7.81
C ILE A 29 -3.45 23.03 6.28
N THR A 30 -3.58 24.18 5.62
CA THR A 30 -3.62 24.30 4.16
C THR A 30 -2.29 24.76 3.56
N ASN A 31 -1.39 25.32 4.38
CA ASN A 31 -0.04 25.70 3.94
C ASN A 31 0.88 24.47 3.91
N VAL A 32 0.52 23.51 3.06
CA VAL A 32 1.22 22.24 2.84
C VAL A 32 1.80 22.22 1.44
N VAL A 33 3.05 21.74 1.31
CA VAL A 33 3.71 21.50 0.02
C VAL A 33 4.04 20.00 -0.08
N VAL A 34 3.55 19.36 -1.15
CA VAL A 34 3.87 17.96 -1.48
C VAL A 34 4.87 17.95 -2.62
N LEU A 35 6.02 17.32 -2.41
CA LEU A 35 7.12 17.24 -3.37
C LEU A 35 7.22 15.84 -3.96
N ASP A 36 7.48 15.72 -5.24
CA ASP A 36 7.84 14.45 -5.88
C ASP A 36 8.94 14.66 -6.91
N ARG A 37 9.94 13.77 -6.92
CA ARG A 37 11.03 13.80 -7.89
C ARG A 37 10.58 13.51 -9.32
N THR A 38 9.44 12.82 -9.44
CA THR A 38 8.86 12.40 -10.72
C THR A 38 7.47 13.01 -10.92
N TYR A 39 6.64 12.34 -11.68
CA TYR A 39 5.24 12.69 -11.83
C TYR A 39 4.39 12.11 -10.68
N LEU A 40 3.21 12.67 -10.51
CA LEU A 40 2.21 12.22 -9.53
C LEU A 40 2.01 10.70 -9.62
N CYS A 41 2.13 9.99 -8.49
CA CYS A 41 1.92 8.54 -8.45
C CYS A 41 2.97 7.71 -9.22
N GLY A 42 4.17 8.27 -9.48
CA GLY A 42 5.23 7.60 -10.26
C GLY A 42 5.84 6.35 -9.62
N GLY A 43 5.70 6.20 -8.29
CA GLY A 43 6.14 5.04 -7.52
C GLY A 43 5.12 3.89 -7.46
N ALA A 44 5.13 3.12 -6.38
CA ALA A 44 4.28 1.94 -6.17
C ALA A 44 2.77 2.22 -6.27
N SER A 45 2.33 3.43 -5.91
CA SER A 45 0.91 3.81 -5.91
C SER A 45 0.24 3.73 -7.28
N GLY A 46 0.97 4.00 -8.37
CA GLY A 46 0.46 3.87 -9.74
C GLY A 46 0.70 2.50 -10.38
N ARG A 47 1.35 1.59 -9.66
CA ARG A 47 1.86 0.33 -10.20
C ARG A 47 1.31 -0.91 -9.52
N ASN A 48 0.29 -0.77 -8.68
CA ASN A 48 -0.33 -1.86 -7.92
C ASN A 48 -1.61 -2.40 -8.59
N GLY A 49 -2.09 -3.54 -8.09
CA GLY A 49 -3.30 -4.22 -8.61
C GLY A 49 -4.62 -3.68 -8.04
N GLY A 50 -4.59 -2.69 -7.15
CA GLY A 50 -5.80 -2.06 -6.59
C GLY A 50 -6.54 -2.87 -5.54
N GLY A 51 -5.92 -3.89 -4.94
CA GLY A 51 -6.56 -4.69 -3.91
C GLY A 51 -6.79 -3.89 -2.61
N VAL A 52 -7.96 -4.08 -1.98
CA VAL A 52 -8.34 -3.50 -0.69
C VAL A 52 -9.02 -4.58 0.15
N ARG A 53 -8.43 -4.95 1.30
CA ARG A 53 -8.91 -6.04 2.14
C ARG A 53 -8.75 -5.75 3.63
N ALA A 54 -9.59 -6.35 4.45
CA ALA A 54 -9.45 -6.36 5.90
C ALA A 54 -8.97 -7.72 6.47
N GLN A 55 -8.83 -8.74 5.64
CA GLN A 55 -8.28 -10.04 6.02
C GLN A 55 -6.78 -9.95 6.34
N PHE A 56 -6.45 -9.56 7.58
CA PHE A 56 -5.12 -9.58 8.18
C PHE A 56 -5.11 -10.52 9.39
N SER A 57 -3.93 -10.79 9.97
CA SER A 57 -3.77 -11.66 11.12
C SER A 57 -3.72 -10.90 12.45
N SER A 58 -3.46 -9.59 12.43
CA SER A 58 -3.40 -8.75 13.63
C SER A 58 -4.64 -7.86 13.77
N GLU A 59 -5.17 -7.75 15.00
CA GLU A 59 -6.34 -6.91 15.30
C GLU A 59 -6.15 -5.46 14.85
N GLY A 60 -4.95 -4.88 15.07
CA GLY A 60 -4.65 -3.51 14.68
C GLY A 60 -4.83 -3.28 13.17
N ASN A 61 -4.25 -4.16 12.33
CA ASN A 61 -4.38 -4.08 10.89
C ASN A 61 -5.83 -4.33 10.42
N ILE A 62 -6.54 -5.26 11.06
CA ILE A 62 -7.95 -5.56 10.73
C ILE A 62 -8.81 -4.31 10.96
N ARG A 63 -8.72 -3.68 12.15
CA ARG A 63 -9.51 -2.49 12.49
C ARG A 63 -9.18 -1.31 11.59
N LEU A 64 -7.91 -1.08 11.29
CA LEU A 64 -7.50 -0.07 10.32
C LEU A 64 -8.13 -0.30 8.97
N MET A 65 -8.09 -1.53 8.49
CA MET A 65 -8.59 -1.82 7.16
C MET A 65 -10.12 -1.81 7.07
N GLN A 66 -10.84 -2.13 8.14
CA GLN A 66 -12.29 -1.89 8.21
C GLN A 66 -12.63 -0.41 7.99
N GLU A 67 -11.85 0.50 8.58
CA GLU A 67 -11.99 1.95 8.37
C GLU A 67 -11.63 2.34 6.93
N SER A 68 -10.51 1.81 6.41
CA SER A 68 -10.09 2.10 5.04
C SER A 68 -11.12 1.65 4.01
N ILE A 69 -11.74 0.48 4.19
CA ILE A 69 -12.84 -0.01 3.34
C ILE A 69 -14.03 0.95 3.40
N ARG A 70 -14.39 1.46 4.59
CA ARG A 70 -15.47 2.47 4.71
C ARG A 70 -15.14 3.74 3.93
N ILE A 71 -13.90 4.23 4.03
CA ILE A 71 -13.44 5.39 3.24
C ILE A 71 -13.56 5.10 1.74
N CYS A 72 -13.16 3.90 1.28
CA CYS A 72 -13.30 3.52 -0.13
C CYS A 72 -14.76 3.51 -0.61
N ARG A 73 -15.70 3.05 0.21
CA ARG A 73 -17.15 3.07 -0.11
C ARG A 73 -17.68 4.50 -0.33
N ASP A 74 -17.21 5.42 0.49
CA ASP A 74 -17.67 6.81 0.47
C ASP A 74 -16.88 7.71 -0.49
N PHE A 75 -15.74 7.24 -0.99
CA PHE A 75 -14.75 8.02 -1.72
C PHE A 75 -15.32 8.79 -2.90
N ALA A 76 -16.14 8.15 -3.74
CA ALA A 76 -16.73 8.80 -4.90
C ALA A 76 -17.69 9.95 -4.53
N ARG A 77 -18.38 9.82 -3.39
CA ARG A 77 -19.26 10.87 -2.87
C ARG A 77 -18.45 12.05 -2.35
N GLU A 78 -17.34 11.80 -1.65
CA GLU A 78 -16.51 12.83 -1.03
C GLU A 78 -15.59 13.51 -2.02
N MET A 79 -14.88 12.74 -2.83
CA MET A 79 -13.85 13.25 -3.75
C MET A 79 -14.40 13.60 -5.15
N LYS A 80 -15.68 13.33 -5.43
CA LYS A 80 -16.31 13.55 -6.73
C LYS A 80 -15.63 12.83 -7.90
N ILE A 81 -14.91 11.75 -7.61
CA ILE A 81 -14.26 10.88 -8.59
C ILE A 81 -14.55 9.42 -8.26
N ASN A 82 -14.92 8.62 -9.27
CA ASN A 82 -15.20 7.21 -9.09
C ASN A 82 -13.89 6.40 -9.12
N ILE A 83 -13.60 5.70 -8.05
CA ILE A 83 -12.44 4.77 -7.94
C ILE A 83 -12.79 3.35 -8.39
N TRP A 84 -14.02 3.14 -8.83
CA TRP A 84 -14.54 1.83 -9.25
C TRP A 84 -14.33 0.75 -8.18
N PHE A 85 -14.64 1.10 -6.93
CA PHE A 85 -14.55 0.14 -5.83
C PHE A 85 -15.58 -0.97 -6.03
N ARG A 86 -15.07 -2.14 -6.34
CA ARG A 86 -15.87 -3.35 -6.53
C ARG A 86 -15.65 -4.30 -5.37
N GLN A 87 -16.65 -4.45 -4.53
CA GLN A 87 -16.68 -5.42 -3.45
C GLN A 87 -17.16 -6.77 -3.99
N GLY A 88 -16.22 -7.58 -4.41
CA GLY A 88 -16.45 -8.96 -4.85
C GLY A 88 -15.76 -9.97 -3.93
N GLY A 89 -15.10 -9.43 -2.88
CA GLY A 89 -14.36 -10.17 -1.89
C GLY A 89 -12.90 -10.45 -2.25
N TYR A 90 -12.22 -11.06 -1.27
CA TYR A 90 -10.94 -11.74 -1.45
C TYR A 90 -11.10 -13.21 -1.09
N LEU A 91 -10.56 -14.06 -1.93
CA LEU A 91 -10.47 -15.50 -1.74
C LEU A 91 -9.00 -15.87 -1.56
N PHE A 92 -8.63 -16.28 -0.36
CA PHE A 92 -7.31 -16.83 -0.07
C PHE A 92 -7.33 -18.35 -0.20
N LEU A 93 -6.31 -18.89 -0.86
CA LEU A 93 -6.08 -20.33 -1.00
C LEU A 93 -4.83 -20.72 -0.24
N VAL A 94 -4.83 -21.92 0.34
CA VAL A 94 -3.65 -22.56 0.95
C VAL A 94 -3.57 -24.01 0.51
N ARG A 95 -2.31 -24.52 0.39
CA ARG A 95 -2.03 -25.83 -0.21
C ARG A 95 -1.38 -26.83 0.74
N ASP A 96 -1.25 -26.47 2.02
CA ASP A 96 -0.74 -27.36 3.06
C ASP A 96 -1.45 -27.15 4.40
N GLU A 97 -1.24 -28.08 5.32
CA GLU A 97 -1.85 -28.05 6.65
C GLU A 97 -1.33 -26.94 7.57
N ALA A 98 -0.09 -26.46 7.34
CA ALA A 98 0.43 -25.33 8.10
C ALA A 98 -0.26 -24.03 7.69
N GLY A 99 -0.42 -23.79 6.40
CA GLY A 99 -1.22 -22.69 5.85
C GLY A 99 -2.67 -22.73 6.31
N ARG A 100 -3.30 -23.93 6.34
CA ARG A 100 -4.67 -24.08 6.85
C ARG A 100 -4.78 -23.63 8.30
N ARG A 101 -3.89 -24.07 9.18
CA ARG A 101 -3.90 -23.65 10.60
C ARG A 101 -3.69 -22.15 10.76
N THR A 102 -2.76 -21.57 10.00
CA THR A 102 -2.52 -20.10 10.00
C THR A 102 -3.77 -19.36 9.55
N LEU A 103 -4.44 -19.86 8.52
CA LEU A 103 -5.66 -19.25 7.99
C LEU A 103 -6.82 -19.33 9.01
N GLU A 104 -7.00 -20.48 9.65
CA GLU A 104 -8.01 -20.69 10.71
C GLU A 104 -7.79 -19.71 11.90
N GLN A 105 -6.55 -19.57 12.35
CA GLN A 105 -6.20 -18.62 13.41
C GLN A 105 -6.49 -17.17 12.99
N SER A 106 -6.11 -16.80 11.77
CA SER A 106 -6.36 -15.46 11.24
C SER A 106 -7.84 -15.16 11.12
N VAL A 107 -8.65 -16.12 10.62
CA VAL A 107 -10.10 -15.98 10.51
C VAL A 107 -10.76 -15.84 11.89
N ALA A 108 -10.28 -16.57 12.90
CA ALA A 108 -10.79 -16.41 14.27
C ALA A 108 -10.56 -14.99 14.80
N VAL A 109 -9.36 -14.39 14.59
CA VAL A 109 -9.06 -13.01 14.97
C VAL A 109 -9.93 -12.03 14.17
N GLN A 110 -10.05 -12.23 12.86
CA GLN A 110 -10.87 -11.40 11.97
C GLN A 110 -12.33 -11.35 12.43
N ASN A 111 -12.93 -12.50 12.73
CA ASN A 111 -14.31 -12.59 13.18
C ASN A 111 -14.47 -12.02 14.61
N GLY A 112 -13.44 -12.16 15.47
CA GLY A 112 -13.38 -11.47 16.76
C GLY A 112 -13.37 -9.95 16.65
N CYS A 113 -12.87 -9.41 15.53
CA CYS A 113 -12.91 -7.98 15.18
C CYS A 113 -14.22 -7.57 14.46
N GLY A 114 -15.15 -8.49 14.26
CA GLY A 114 -16.44 -8.21 13.61
C GLY A 114 -16.42 -8.31 12.08
N LEU A 115 -15.42 -9.00 11.48
CA LEU A 115 -15.50 -9.40 10.08
C LEU A 115 -16.39 -10.65 9.95
N GLU A 116 -16.95 -10.85 8.78
CA GLU A 116 -17.71 -12.05 8.42
C GLU A 116 -16.88 -12.94 7.47
N THR A 117 -15.64 -13.21 7.86
CA THR A 117 -14.76 -14.08 7.07
C THR A 117 -15.13 -15.54 7.27
N ARG A 118 -15.28 -16.26 6.18
CA ARG A 118 -15.64 -17.68 6.16
C ARG A 118 -14.42 -18.53 5.83
N MET A 119 -14.18 -19.57 6.62
CA MET A 119 -13.35 -20.70 6.20
C MET A 119 -14.14 -21.53 5.18
N LEU A 120 -13.49 -21.95 4.12
CA LEU A 120 -14.09 -22.72 3.03
C LEU A 120 -13.30 -24.00 2.78
N THR A 121 -14.03 -25.07 2.51
CA THR A 121 -13.46 -26.25 1.86
C THR A 121 -13.08 -25.94 0.42
N PRO A 122 -12.22 -26.75 -0.24
CA PRO A 122 -11.90 -26.55 -1.65
C PRO A 122 -13.15 -26.48 -2.56
N LYS A 123 -14.16 -27.33 -2.32
CA LYS A 123 -15.42 -27.31 -3.08
C LYS A 123 -16.21 -26.01 -2.89
N GLU A 124 -16.26 -25.48 -1.67
CA GLU A 124 -16.92 -24.19 -1.41
C GLU A 124 -16.16 -23.04 -2.04
N ALA A 125 -14.82 -23.08 -2.06
CA ALA A 125 -14.00 -22.10 -2.78
C ALA A 125 -14.31 -22.14 -4.30
N GLN A 126 -14.50 -23.32 -4.88
CA GLN A 126 -14.92 -23.47 -6.28
C GLN A 126 -16.34 -22.98 -6.53
N HIS A 127 -17.25 -23.01 -5.54
CA HIS A 127 -18.55 -22.35 -5.69
C HIS A 127 -18.44 -20.82 -5.74
N VAL A 128 -17.41 -20.23 -5.09
CA VAL A 128 -17.13 -18.79 -5.20
C VAL A 128 -16.52 -18.45 -6.56
N VAL A 129 -15.59 -19.28 -7.05
CA VAL A 129 -14.94 -19.13 -8.36
C VAL A 129 -14.91 -20.50 -9.07
N PRO A 130 -15.91 -20.80 -9.92
CA PRO A 130 -16.06 -22.11 -10.56
C PRO A 130 -14.88 -22.55 -11.44
N GLU A 131 -14.12 -21.60 -11.95
CA GLU A 131 -13.00 -21.82 -12.86
C GLU A 131 -11.69 -22.22 -12.15
N LEU A 132 -11.68 -22.26 -10.80
CA LEU A 132 -10.49 -22.66 -10.05
C LEU A 132 -10.21 -24.16 -10.18
N SER A 133 -8.93 -24.47 -10.34
CA SER A 133 -8.40 -25.81 -10.10
C SER A 133 -8.31 -26.05 -8.59
N LEU A 134 -8.83 -27.19 -8.15
CA LEU A 134 -8.76 -27.61 -6.74
C LEU A 134 -7.50 -28.42 -6.43
N GLU A 135 -6.65 -28.70 -7.42
CA GLU A 135 -5.45 -29.51 -7.24
C GLU A 135 -4.54 -28.93 -6.17
N GLY A 136 -4.27 -29.71 -5.13
CA GLY A 136 -3.44 -29.32 -3.99
C GLY A 136 -4.02 -28.27 -3.04
N VAL A 137 -5.21 -27.75 -3.28
CA VAL A 137 -5.87 -26.81 -2.35
C VAL A 137 -6.43 -27.59 -1.16
N VAL A 138 -6.04 -27.23 0.06
CA VAL A 138 -6.51 -27.90 1.29
C VAL A 138 -7.56 -27.06 2.04
N ALA A 139 -7.51 -25.75 1.94
CA ALA A 139 -8.50 -24.83 2.52
C ALA A 139 -8.47 -23.48 1.82
N ALA A 140 -9.50 -22.68 2.10
CA ALA A 140 -9.59 -21.29 1.67
C ALA A 140 -10.26 -20.42 2.72
N SER A 141 -10.08 -19.08 2.63
CA SER A 141 -10.92 -18.12 3.32
C SER A 141 -11.51 -17.11 2.36
N TYR A 142 -12.68 -16.60 2.69
CA TYR A 142 -13.38 -15.61 1.87
C TYR A 142 -14.07 -14.56 2.74
N ASN A 143 -13.84 -13.28 2.40
CA ASN A 143 -14.60 -12.17 2.95
C ASN A 143 -15.16 -11.32 1.80
N GLY A 144 -16.48 -11.17 1.75
CA GLY A 144 -17.18 -10.46 0.67
C GLY A 144 -17.04 -8.94 0.70
N ASP A 145 -16.68 -8.36 1.85
CA ASP A 145 -16.52 -6.91 2.02
C ASP A 145 -15.22 -6.36 1.43
N ASP A 146 -14.23 -7.22 1.25
CA ASP A 146 -13.00 -6.91 0.55
C ASP A 146 -13.27 -6.66 -0.95
N GLY A 147 -12.33 -6.04 -1.64
CA GLY A 147 -12.55 -5.75 -3.05
C GLY A 147 -11.33 -5.16 -3.76
N VAL A 148 -11.59 -4.60 -4.92
CA VAL A 148 -10.57 -3.95 -5.75
C VAL A 148 -11.03 -2.56 -6.18
N VAL A 149 -10.07 -1.66 -6.33
CA VAL A 149 -10.26 -0.31 -6.89
C VAL A 149 -9.38 -0.12 -8.12
N PHE A 150 -9.66 0.91 -8.91
CA PHE A 150 -8.72 1.35 -9.92
C PHE A 150 -7.75 2.38 -9.28
N PRO A 151 -6.43 2.13 -9.27
CA PRO A 151 -5.49 2.93 -8.46
C PRO A 151 -5.42 4.41 -8.84
N TRP A 152 -5.43 4.74 -10.12
CA TRP A 152 -5.20 6.10 -10.59
C TRP A 152 -6.27 7.12 -10.16
N PRO A 153 -7.58 6.86 -10.32
CA PRO A 153 -8.61 7.77 -9.80
C PRO A 153 -8.54 7.95 -8.29
N PHE A 154 -8.07 6.94 -7.56
CA PHE A 154 -7.92 7.03 -6.12
C PHE A 154 -6.86 8.08 -5.73
N VAL A 155 -5.71 8.05 -6.39
CA VAL A 155 -4.64 9.05 -6.17
C VAL A 155 -5.09 10.42 -6.66
N TRP A 156 -5.71 10.50 -7.84
CA TRP A 156 -6.19 11.78 -8.39
C TRP A 156 -7.26 12.44 -7.51
N GLY A 157 -8.13 11.65 -6.89
CA GLY A 157 -9.15 12.19 -5.98
C GLY A 157 -8.51 12.93 -4.81
N TYR A 158 -7.54 12.33 -4.15
CA TYR A 158 -6.81 13.01 -3.08
C TYR A 158 -6.06 14.25 -3.58
N ALA A 159 -5.34 14.15 -4.70
CA ALA A 159 -4.57 15.26 -5.26
C ALA A 159 -5.48 16.46 -5.58
N GLN A 160 -6.53 16.25 -6.40
CA GLN A 160 -7.44 17.31 -6.84
C GLN A 160 -8.11 18.01 -5.66
N VAL A 161 -8.61 17.24 -4.68
CA VAL A 161 -9.28 17.88 -3.53
C VAL A 161 -8.28 18.60 -2.64
N ALA A 162 -7.09 18.03 -2.41
CA ALA A 162 -6.05 18.71 -1.64
C ALA A 162 -5.66 20.06 -2.28
N GLU A 163 -5.49 20.13 -3.60
CA GLU A 163 -5.22 21.37 -4.33
C GLU A 163 -6.35 22.39 -4.18
N THR A 164 -7.63 21.97 -4.26
CA THR A 164 -8.78 22.89 -4.04
C THR A 164 -8.83 23.43 -2.62
N LEU A 165 -8.26 22.73 -1.65
CA LEU A 165 -8.14 23.16 -0.27
C LEU A 165 -6.90 24.03 -0.01
N GLY A 166 -6.07 24.25 -1.03
CA GLY A 166 -4.92 25.16 -0.94
C GLY A 166 -3.57 24.46 -0.78
N VAL A 167 -3.49 23.13 -0.81
CA VAL A 167 -2.22 22.39 -0.84
C VAL A 167 -1.51 22.64 -2.16
N GLU A 168 -0.20 22.86 -2.13
CA GLU A 168 0.64 22.90 -3.34
C GLU A 168 1.23 21.50 -3.61
N ILE A 169 1.02 20.97 -4.81
CA ILE A 169 1.65 19.74 -5.27
C ILE A 169 2.69 20.10 -6.33
N ALA A 170 3.97 19.80 -6.06
CA ALA A 170 5.11 20.14 -6.91
C ALA A 170 5.80 18.87 -7.45
N PRO A 171 5.33 18.29 -8.57
CA PRO A 171 6.01 17.19 -9.23
C PRO A 171 7.32 17.68 -9.88
N PHE A 172 8.19 16.73 -10.25
CA PHE A 172 9.51 16.99 -10.82
C PHE A 172 10.37 17.92 -9.96
N THR A 173 10.26 17.75 -8.63
CA THR A 173 10.98 18.53 -7.63
C THR A 173 11.65 17.58 -6.64
N ASP A 174 12.94 17.39 -6.80
CA ASP A 174 13.71 16.47 -5.96
C ASP A 174 14.15 17.15 -4.66
N VAL A 175 14.10 16.42 -3.55
CA VAL A 175 14.67 16.85 -2.27
C VAL A 175 16.13 16.44 -2.27
N VAL A 176 17.03 17.41 -2.16
CA VAL A 176 18.47 17.21 -2.24
C VAL A 176 19.19 17.44 -0.92
N GLY A 177 18.49 17.93 0.11
CA GLY A 177 19.04 18.16 1.44
C GLY A 177 18.05 18.85 2.38
N PHE A 178 18.53 19.14 3.58
CA PHE A 178 17.80 19.85 4.62
C PHE A 178 18.72 20.85 5.31
N ASP A 179 18.18 21.99 5.70
CA ASP A 179 18.86 22.88 6.66
C ASP A 179 18.34 22.53 8.07
N THR A 180 19.25 22.51 9.04
CA THR A 180 18.93 22.21 10.44
C THR A 180 19.61 23.17 11.40
N GLU A 181 18.97 23.39 12.55
CA GLU A 181 19.59 24.05 13.73
C GLU A 181 19.60 23.03 14.86
N GLY A 182 20.77 22.44 15.13
CA GLY A 182 20.88 21.27 15.99
C GLY A 182 20.11 20.09 15.42
N SER A 183 19.17 19.52 16.19
CA SER A 183 18.28 18.44 15.77
C SER A 183 17.00 18.92 15.07
N LYS A 184 16.78 20.23 14.90
CA LYS A 184 15.54 20.77 14.33
C LYS A 184 15.68 21.07 12.84
N ILE A 185 14.70 20.66 12.05
CA ILE A 185 14.61 21.07 10.64
C ILE A 185 14.19 22.54 10.58
N THR A 186 14.84 23.31 9.70
CA THR A 186 14.49 24.71 9.42
C THR A 186 14.11 24.94 7.95
N ALA A 187 14.59 24.10 7.03
CA ALA A 187 14.16 24.13 5.64
C ALA A 187 14.40 22.80 4.91
N VAL A 188 13.61 22.58 3.86
CA VAL A 188 13.85 21.55 2.84
C VAL A 188 14.56 22.18 1.66
N VAL A 189 15.70 21.62 1.25
CA VAL A 189 16.46 22.04 0.07
C VAL A 189 16.03 21.16 -1.10
N THR A 190 15.57 21.78 -2.18
CA THR A 190 15.10 21.08 -3.37
C THR A 190 15.89 21.46 -4.61
N SER A 191 15.74 20.71 -5.69
CA SER A 191 16.29 21.03 -7.01
C SER A 191 15.78 22.36 -7.60
N LYS A 192 14.73 22.96 -6.99
CA LYS A 192 14.09 24.21 -7.46
C LYS A 192 14.14 25.35 -6.46
N GLY A 193 14.86 25.21 -5.35
CA GLY A 193 14.99 26.21 -4.30
C GLY A 193 14.71 25.64 -2.91
N LYS A 194 14.63 26.53 -1.92
CA LYS A 194 14.41 26.15 -0.52
C LYS A 194 12.98 26.44 -0.08
N ILE A 195 12.46 25.63 0.83
CA ILE A 195 11.16 25.80 1.49
C ILE A 195 11.40 25.82 2.98
N ALA A 196 11.21 26.97 3.63
CA ALA A 196 11.29 27.08 5.08
C ALA A 196 10.15 26.30 5.74
N THR A 197 10.48 25.37 6.62
CA THR A 197 9.54 24.56 7.39
C THR A 197 10.23 23.90 8.57
N ASN A 198 9.47 23.60 9.60
CA ASN A 198 9.94 22.80 10.75
C ASN A 198 9.24 21.45 10.86
N ARG A 199 8.42 21.04 9.87
CA ARG A 199 7.73 19.75 9.83
C ARG A 199 7.85 19.14 8.45
N VAL A 200 8.47 17.96 8.40
CA VAL A 200 8.65 17.20 7.16
C VAL A 200 8.13 15.78 7.33
N VAL A 201 7.32 15.32 6.39
CA VAL A 201 6.85 13.94 6.33
C VAL A 201 7.57 13.21 5.20
N ASN A 202 8.29 12.15 5.53
CA ASN A 202 8.90 11.26 4.56
C ASN A 202 7.90 10.17 4.16
N ALA A 203 7.21 10.39 3.04
CA ALA A 203 6.27 9.46 2.41
C ALA A 203 6.77 8.99 1.03
N ALA A 204 8.10 8.92 0.88
CA ALA A 204 8.77 8.65 -0.39
C ALA A 204 8.77 7.15 -0.78
N GLY A 205 8.03 6.28 -0.05
CA GLY A 205 7.93 4.84 -0.32
C GLY A 205 9.31 4.20 -0.36
N ALA A 206 9.63 3.45 -1.41
CA ALA A 206 10.90 2.75 -1.56
C ALA A 206 12.14 3.68 -1.55
N TRP A 207 11.99 4.99 -1.77
CA TRP A 207 13.06 6.00 -1.66
C TRP A 207 13.18 6.61 -0.26
N SER A 208 12.32 6.22 0.70
CA SER A 208 12.36 6.77 2.05
C SER A 208 13.71 6.66 2.75
N PRO A 209 14.49 5.56 2.59
CA PRO A 209 15.84 5.48 3.15
C PRO A 209 16.82 6.51 2.55
N GLU A 210 16.69 6.84 1.26
CA GLU A 210 17.53 7.88 0.63
C GLU A 210 17.24 9.26 1.23
N VAL A 211 15.94 9.59 1.40
CA VAL A 211 15.51 10.86 2.00
C VAL A 211 15.95 10.96 3.46
N ALA A 212 15.78 9.91 4.25
CA ALA A 212 16.16 9.87 5.67
C ALA A 212 17.68 10.05 5.86
N ARG A 213 18.46 9.42 4.98
CA ARG A 213 19.93 9.51 5.01
C ARG A 213 20.46 10.93 4.80
N LEU A 214 19.71 11.82 4.11
CA LEU A 214 20.06 13.23 3.99
C LEU A 214 20.07 13.97 5.35
N LEU A 215 19.41 13.40 6.37
CA LEU A 215 19.38 13.87 7.77
C LEU A 215 20.21 12.97 8.71
N GLY A 216 20.98 12.01 8.18
CA GLY A 216 21.74 11.07 8.99
C GLY A 216 20.90 10.01 9.70
N VAL A 217 19.62 9.84 9.32
CA VAL A 217 18.71 8.84 9.87
C VAL A 217 18.76 7.57 9.01
N GLU A 218 19.07 6.44 9.63
CA GLU A 218 19.09 5.14 8.95
C GLU A 218 17.74 4.42 9.13
N LEU A 219 17.10 4.09 8.01
CA LEU A 219 15.88 3.28 7.98
C LEU A 219 16.24 1.85 7.56
N PRO A 220 15.69 0.81 8.21
CA PRO A 220 16.00 -0.59 7.91
C PRO A 220 15.25 -1.13 6.69
N ASN A 221 14.30 -0.37 6.15
CA ASN A 221 13.55 -0.78 4.97
C ASN A 221 14.38 -0.67 3.69
N HIS A 222 14.07 -1.53 2.73
CA HIS A 222 14.77 -1.57 1.45
C HIS A 222 13.78 -1.81 0.29
N PRO A 223 14.09 -1.28 -0.89
CA PRO A 223 13.28 -1.53 -2.08
C PRO A 223 13.39 -2.96 -2.55
N HIS A 224 12.24 -3.55 -2.92
CA HIS A 224 12.15 -4.87 -3.53
C HIS A 224 11.21 -4.83 -4.73
N ARG A 225 11.72 -5.23 -5.90
CA ARG A 225 10.94 -5.21 -7.13
C ARG A 225 9.83 -6.25 -7.09
N HIS A 226 8.61 -5.81 -7.35
CA HIS A 226 7.46 -6.66 -7.57
C HIS A 226 6.86 -6.41 -8.95
N GLU A 227 6.71 -7.48 -9.74
CA GLU A 227 6.21 -7.41 -11.10
C GLU A 227 4.74 -7.80 -11.18
N ILE A 228 4.02 -7.17 -12.11
CA ILE A 228 2.59 -7.36 -12.31
C ILE A 228 2.31 -7.27 -13.82
N CYS A 229 1.28 -7.94 -14.28
CA CYS A 229 0.83 -7.83 -15.67
C CYS A 229 -0.67 -7.68 -15.78
N SER A 230 -1.13 -7.26 -16.97
CA SER A 230 -2.53 -7.28 -17.36
C SER A 230 -2.71 -7.97 -18.69
N THR A 231 -3.84 -8.66 -18.82
CA THR A 231 -4.20 -9.41 -20.01
C THR A 231 -5.06 -8.58 -20.98
N GLU A 232 -5.43 -9.16 -22.11
CA GLU A 232 -6.53 -8.69 -22.92
C GLU A 232 -7.84 -8.71 -22.10
N PRO A 233 -8.81 -7.82 -22.41
CA PRO A 233 -10.06 -7.77 -21.70
C PRO A 233 -10.95 -8.98 -22.01
N LEU A 234 -11.50 -9.58 -20.96
CA LEU A 234 -12.45 -10.67 -21.01
C LEU A 234 -13.85 -10.19 -20.59
N LYS A 235 -14.89 -10.94 -20.92
CA LYS A 235 -16.20 -10.71 -20.32
C LYS A 235 -16.09 -10.84 -18.79
N PRO A 236 -16.81 -10.02 -18.01
CA PRO A 236 -16.77 -10.11 -16.54
C PRO A 236 -17.24 -11.49 -16.05
N TRP A 237 -16.42 -12.16 -15.25
CA TRP A 237 -16.73 -13.45 -14.62
C TRP A 237 -16.13 -13.58 -13.22
N LEU A 238 -14.92 -13.06 -12.99
CA LEU A 238 -14.19 -13.17 -11.73
C LEU A 238 -14.62 -12.06 -10.78
N LYS A 239 -15.35 -12.40 -9.72
CA LYS A 239 -15.81 -11.44 -8.72
C LYS A 239 -14.73 -11.09 -7.69
N PRO A 240 -14.14 -12.07 -6.96
CA PRO A 240 -13.14 -11.78 -5.94
C PRO A 240 -11.76 -11.51 -6.56
N LEU A 241 -10.87 -10.93 -5.77
CA LEU A 241 -9.45 -11.14 -5.95
C LEU A 241 -9.11 -12.52 -5.37
N VAL A 242 -8.41 -13.34 -6.13
CA VAL A 242 -7.90 -14.65 -5.70
C VAL A 242 -6.43 -14.51 -5.35
N ALA A 243 -6.03 -15.02 -4.20
CA ALA A 243 -4.64 -15.07 -3.78
C ALA A 243 -4.28 -16.45 -3.21
N ASP A 244 -3.14 -16.98 -3.61
CA ASP A 244 -2.59 -18.23 -3.11
C ASP A 244 -1.39 -17.94 -2.20
N LEU A 245 -1.60 -18.09 -0.89
CA LEU A 245 -0.57 -17.79 0.11
C LEU A 245 0.63 -18.75 0.04
N SER A 246 0.48 -19.90 -0.61
CA SER A 246 1.55 -20.90 -0.72
C SER A 246 2.64 -20.53 -1.73
N ASN A 247 2.33 -19.65 -2.68
CA ASN A 247 3.26 -19.25 -3.75
C ASN A 247 3.26 -17.76 -4.06
N GLY A 248 2.45 -16.97 -3.32
CA GLY A 248 2.32 -15.53 -3.51
C GLY A 248 1.64 -15.09 -4.81
N LEU A 249 0.94 -15.99 -5.50
CA LEU A 249 0.10 -15.63 -6.65
C LEU A 249 -1.09 -14.81 -6.19
N TYR A 250 -1.40 -13.75 -6.93
CA TYR A 250 -2.70 -13.08 -6.84
C TYR A 250 -3.16 -12.62 -8.22
N PHE A 251 -4.47 -12.60 -8.42
CA PHE A 251 -5.08 -12.04 -9.62
C PHE A 251 -6.52 -11.60 -9.37
N SER A 252 -6.95 -10.60 -10.09
CA SER A 252 -8.32 -10.10 -10.09
C SER A 252 -8.73 -9.68 -11.50
N GLN A 253 -10.01 -9.52 -11.73
CA GLN A 253 -10.49 -8.96 -12.99
C GLN A 253 -10.79 -7.47 -12.81
N SER A 254 -10.24 -6.63 -13.67
CA SER A 254 -10.51 -5.19 -13.66
C SER A 254 -11.93 -4.88 -14.14
N MET A 255 -12.40 -3.64 -13.89
CA MET A 255 -13.70 -3.18 -14.41
C MET A 255 -13.77 -3.13 -15.94
N ARG A 256 -12.62 -3.13 -16.62
CA ARG A 256 -12.55 -3.17 -18.10
C ARG A 256 -12.40 -4.60 -18.63
N GLY A 257 -12.29 -5.59 -17.75
CA GLY A 257 -12.24 -7.00 -18.10
C GLY A 257 -10.86 -7.64 -18.08
N GLU A 258 -9.76 -6.87 -17.96
CA GLU A 258 -8.40 -7.44 -17.91
C GLU A 258 -8.20 -8.25 -16.63
N ILE A 259 -7.51 -9.37 -16.71
CA ILE A 259 -6.95 -10.04 -15.53
C ILE A 259 -5.66 -9.31 -15.17
N VAL A 260 -5.62 -8.78 -13.95
CA VAL A 260 -4.46 -8.07 -13.39
C VAL A 260 -3.92 -8.88 -12.23
N GLY A 261 -2.63 -9.18 -12.22
CA GLY A 261 -2.05 -9.98 -11.16
C GLY A 261 -0.54 -10.08 -11.19
N GLY A 262 -0.01 -10.67 -10.14
CA GLY A 262 1.41 -10.89 -9.92
C GLY A 262 1.67 -12.18 -9.15
N VAL A 263 2.94 -12.47 -8.96
CA VAL A 263 3.41 -13.62 -8.17
C VAL A 263 4.71 -13.23 -7.48
N THR A 264 4.91 -13.73 -6.26
CA THR A 264 6.18 -13.52 -5.54
C THR A 264 7.34 -14.19 -6.28
N ASN A 265 8.43 -13.44 -6.43
CA ASN A 265 9.68 -13.96 -6.97
C ASN A 265 10.80 -13.73 -5.94
N HIS A 266 11.14 -14.79 -5.21
CA HIS A 266 12.17 -14.76 -4.15
C HIS A 266 13.61 -14.57 -4.66
N ASP A 267 13.84 -14.71 -5.97
CA ASP A 267 15.17 -14.56 -6.58
C ASP A 267 15.49 -13.11 -6.99
N VAL A 268 14.59 -12.16 -6.70
CA VAL A 268 14.83 -10.75 -6.98
C VAL A 268 15.76 -10.17 -5.92
N PRO A 269 16.95 -9.65 -6.29
CA PRO A 269 17.82 -9.01 -5.31
C PRO A 269 17.17 -7.70 -4.78
N PRO A 270 17.45 -7.33 -3.51
CA PRO A 270 17.10 -6.01 -3.01
C PRO A 270 17.72 -4.92 -3.88
N GLY A 271 16.98 -3.84 -4.08
CA GLY A 271 17.47 -2.69 -4.84
C GLY A 271 16.38 -2.02 -5.67
N MET A 272 16.67 -0.78 -6.08
CA MET A 272 15.76 0.04 -6.87
C MET A 272 15.81 -0.38 -8.34
N ASN A 273 14.87 -1.20 -8.74
CA ASN A 273 14.68 -1.60 -10.14
C ASN A 273 13.19 -1.73 -10.44
N MET A 274 12.71 -1.02 -11.44
CA MET A 274 11.31 -1.05 -11.89
C MET A 274 11.15 -1.60 -13.32
N ASP A 275 12.17 -2.31 -13.82
CA ASP A 275 12.11 -2.97 -15.13
C ASP A 275 11.36 -4.30 -15.03
N SER A 276 10.70 -4.67 -16.11
CA SER A 276 10.02 -5.96 -16.28
C SER A 276 10.99 -7.04 -16.73
N SER A 277 10.70 -8.31 -16.42
CA SER A 277 11.51 -9.46 -16.82
C SER A 277 10.69 -10.56 -17.50
N HIS A 278 11.27 -11.26 -18.47
CA HIS A 278 10.65 -12.45 -19.06
C HIS A 278 10.45 -13.58 -18.03
N ARG A 279 11.33 -13.66 -17.05
CA ARG A 279 11.24 -14.66 -15.98
C ARG A 279 9.93 -14.55 -15.20
N PHE A 280 9.49 -13.32 -14.94
CA PHE A 280 8.20 -13.09 -14.26
C PHE A 280 7.04 -13.73 -15.03
N LEU A 281 6.96 -13.54 -16.35
CA LEU A 281 5.87 -14.09 -17.14
C LEU A 281 5.82 -15.62 -17.07
N ALA A 282 6.98 -16.28 -17.04
CA ALA A 282 7.05 -17.73 -16.90
C ALA A 282 6.56 -18.20 -15.52
N LEU A 283 7.00 -17.52 -14.43
CA LEU A 283 6.58 -17.82 -13.07
C LEU A 283 5.08 -17.56 -12.88
N TYR A 284 4.62 -16.38 -13.28
CA TYR A 284 3.22 -15.97 -13.16
C TYR A 284 2.30 -16.87 -13.98
N GLY A 285 2.65 -17.13 -15.26
CA GLY A 285 1.88 -18.01 -16.14
C GLY A 285 1.74 -19.42 -15.55
N LYS A 286 2.83 -20.00 -15.06
CA LYS A 286 2.80 -21.32 -14.41
C LYS A 286 1.88 -21.33 -13.19
N ALA A 287 2.02 -20.35 -12.28
CA ALA A 287 1.20 -20.26 -11.06
C ALA A 287 -0.27 -20.01 -11.40
N LEU A 288 -0.54 -19.09 -12.34
CA LEU A 288 -1.89 -18.76 -12.78
C LEU A 288 -2.60 -19.95 -13.42
N LEU A 289 -1.93 -20.70 -14.31
CA LEU A 289 -2.53 -21.86 -14.99
C LEU A 289 -2.76 -23.02 -14.04
N ASN A 290 -1.91 -23.23 -13.06
CA ASN A 290 -2.13 -24.22 -12.02
C ASN A 290 -3.36 -23.90 -11.15
N THR A 291 -3.67 -22.60 -11.00
CA THR A 291 -4.79 -22.13 -10.15
C THR A 291 -6.06 -21.89 -10.95
N CYS A 292 -5.96 -21.40 -12.18
CA CYS A 292 -7.08 -21.05 -13.04
C CYS A 292 -6.78 -21.42 -14.52
N PRO A 293 -6.94 -22.70 -14.91
CA PRO A 293 -6.52 -23.23 -16.22
C PRO A 293 -7.19 -22.57 -17.42
N ILE A 294 -8.40 -22.05 -17.29
CA ILE A 294 -9.13 -21.41 -18.40
C ILE A 294 -8.40 -20.18 -18.95
N LEU A 295 -7.49 -19.59 -18.18
CA LEU A 295 -6.70 -18.44 -18.59
C LEU A 295 -5.52 -18.78 -19.51
N GLY A 296 -5.35 -20.05 -19.89
CA GLY A 296 -4.22 -20.53 -20.69
C GLY A 296 -4.09 -19.97 -22.09
N SER A 297 -5.18 -19.47 -22.67
CA SER A 297 -5.19 -18.89 -24.01
C SER A 297 -5.19 -17.35 -24.02
N VAL A 298 -5.21 -16.73 -22.84
CA VAL A 298 -5.33 -15.27 -22.71
C VAL A 298 -4.00 -14.60 -22.97
N LYS A 299 -4.01 -13.52 -23.74
CA LYS A 299 -2.79 -12.77 -24.10
C LYS A 299 -2.46 -11.74 -23.04
N VAL A 300 -1.20 -11.68 -22.63
CA VAL A 300 -0.68 -10.59 -21.80
C VAL A 300 -0.46 -9.37 -22.69
N LEU A 301 -1.08 -8.24 -22.35
CA LEU A 301 -0.94 -6.99 -23.10
C LEU A 301 0.07 -6.05 -22.47
N ARG A 302 0.20 -6.05 -21.15
CA ARG A 302 1.11 -5.15 -20.43
C ARG A 302 1.77 -5.89 -19.28
N GLN A 303 3.01 -5.51 -19.03
CA GLN A 303 3.78 -5.90 -17.87
C GLN A 303 4.49 -4.66 -17.32
N TRP A 304 4.56 -4.54 -16.02
CA TRP A 304 5.26 -3.46 -15.35
C TRP A 304 5.75 -3.93 -13.97
N ALA A 305 6.62 -3.15 -13.36
CA ALA A 305 7.09 -3.39 -12.01
C ALA A 305 7.00 -2.13 -11.15
N GLY A 306 6.87 -2.33 -9.85
CA GLY A 306 7.04 -1.33 -8.81
C GLY A 306 7.98 -1.86 -7.74
N CYS A 307 8.41 -1.00 -6.83
CA CYS A 307 9.18 -1.44 -5.68
C CYS A 307 8.30 -1.43 -4.44
N TYR A 308 8.23 -2.56 -3.76
CA TYR A 308 7.80 -2.60 -2.38
C TYR A 308 8.84 -1.94 -1.50
N ASP A 309 8.41 -1.42 -0.39
CA ASP A 309 9.21 -0.80 0.65
C ASP A 309 9.26 -1.77 1.84
N LEU A 310 10.17 -2.77 1.76
CA LEU A 310 10.20 -3.88 2.70
C LEU A 310 10.88 -3.51 4.00
N THR A 311 10.21 -3.75 5.13
CA THR A 311 10.78 -3.70 6.47
C THR A 311 11.12 -5.11 6.98
N PRO A 312 12.05 -5.27 7.94
CA PRO A 312 12.43 -6.58 8.48
C PRO A 312 11.28 -7.37 9.11
N ASP A 313 10.24 -6.69 9.58
CA ASP A 313 9.10 -7.28 10.28
C ASP A 313 7.78 -7.15 9.53
N ALA A 314 7.83 -6.75 8.26
CA ALA A 314 6.68 -6.57 7.39
C ALA A 314 5.61 -5.59 7.93
N ASN A 315 6.01 -4.65 8.78
CA ASN A 315 5.14 -3.61 9.33
C ASN A 315 5.70 -2.21 9.04
N PRO A 316 4.83 -1.19 8.90
CA PRO A 316 5.28 0.14 8.51
C PRO A 316 6.13 0.83 9.58
N ILE A 317 6.85 1.86 9.16
CA ILE A 317 7.55 2.81 10.04
C ILE A 317 6.74 4.10 10.01
N VAL A 318 6.16 4.45 11.15
CA VAL A 318 5.27 5.62 11.29
C VAL A 318 5.60 6.38 12.56
N GLY A 319 5.57 7.70 12.47
CA GLY A 319 5.79 8.59 13.59
C GLY A 319 7.03 9.46 13.45
N GLU A 320 7.26 10.34 14.39
CA GLU A 320 8.43 11.19 14.46
C GLU A 320 9.66 10.37 14.84
N VAL A 321 10.82 10.70 14.28
CA VAL A 321 12.08 10.05 14.64
C VAL A 321 12.74 10.78 15.80
N ASP A 322 13.37 10.02 16.70
CA ASP A 322 13.96 10.60 17.93
C ASP A 322 15.16 11.51 17.65
N GLU A 323 15.88 11.27 16.55
CA GLU A 323 17.11 11.96 16.22
C GLU A 323 16.87 13.37 15.65
N ILE A 324 15.73 13.60 15.01
CA ILE A 324 15.42 14.84 14.27
C ILE A 324 14.01 15.31 14.60
N GLU A 325 13.91 16.40 15.32
CA GLU A 325 12.63 17.04 15.65
C GLU A 325 11.94 17.58 14.39
N GLY A 326 10.66 17.25 14.22
CA GLY A 326 9.86 17.63 13.06
C GLY A 326 10.00 16.70 11.86
N PHE A 327 10.72 15.59 11.97
CA PHE A 327 10.86 14.60 10.88
C PHE A 327 10.00 13.36 11.13
N TYR A 328 8.92 13.25 10.38
CA TYR A 328 7.94 12.17 10.49
C TYR A 328 8.15 11.12 9.41
N GLN A 329 8.03 9.85 9.76
CA GLN A 329 8.07 8.73 8.82
C GLN A 329 6.66 8.24 8.47
N ALA A 330 6.45 7.95 7.20
CA ALA A 330 5.29 7.27 6.66
C ALA A 330 5.76 6.32 5.55
N SER A 331 6.53 5.29 5.93
CA SER A 331 7.26 4.40 5.02
C SER A 331 7.19 2.93 5.47
N GLY A 332 7.76 2.01 4.69
CA GLY A 332 7.81 0.59 5.06
C GLY A 332 6.48 -0.15 4.97
N PHE A 333 5.54 0.33 4.18
CA PHE A 333 4.19 -0.26 4.09
C PHE A 333 4.13 -1.54 3.26
N MET A 334 5.24 -2.06 2.80
CA MET A 334 5.30 -3.29 2.01
C MET A 334 4.42 -3.22 0.74
N GLY A 335 3.70 -4.29 0.44
CA GLY A 335 2.65 -4.35 -0.58
C GLY A 335 1.29 -3.78 -0.15
N HIS A 336 1.14 -3.28 1.10
CA HIS A 336 -0.15 -2.90 1.68
C HIS A 336 -0.39 -1.39 1.76
N GLY A 337 0.61 -0.57 1.52
CA GLY A 337 0.54 0.89 1.68
C GLY A 337 -0.59 1.55 0.89
N PHE A 338 -0.92 1.03 -0.28
CA PHE A 338 -2.00 1.56 -1.09
C PHE A 338 -3.36 1.46 -0.38
N MET A 339 -3.70 0.29 0.13
CA MET A 339 -4.98 0.05 0.80
C MET A 339 -5.04 0.65 2.21
N MET A 340 -3.89 0.84 2.87
CA MET A 340 -3.81 1.47 4.19
C MET A 340 -3.83 3.00 4.15
N ALA A 341 -3.42 3.61 3.04
CA ALA A 341 -3.23 5.06 2.92
C ALA A 341 -4.46 5.91 3.31
N PRO A 342 -5.71 5.52 3.00
CA PRO A 342 -6.86 6.31 3.40
C PRO A 342 -6.94 6.57 4.90
N VAL A 343 -6.83 5.53 5.69
CA VAL A 343 -6.90 5.63 7.16
C VAL A 343 -5.58 6.12 7.75
N MET A 344 -4.44 5.65 7.24
CA MET A 344 -3.13 6.08 7.73
C MET A 344 -2.88 7.56 7.49
N GLY A 345 -3.28 8.08 6.31
CA GLY A 345 -3.19 9.51 6.02
C GLY A 345 -3.99 10.36 7.00
N ARG A 346 -5.17 9.89 7.42
CA ARG A 346 -5.99 10.56 8.44
C ARG A 346 -5.30 10.56 9.81
N LEU A 347 -4.78 9.41 10.23
CA LEU A 347 -4.15 9.25 11.55
C LEU A 347 -2.81 9.99 11.64
N ILE A 348 -2.00 9.96 10.59
CA ILE A 348 -0.73 10.71 10.55
C ILE A 348 -0.99 12.22 10.53
N ALA A 349 -1.99 12.68 9.77
CA ALA A 349 -2.40 14.09 9.77
C ALA A 349 -2.87 14.54 11.15
N GLN A 350 -3.64 13.71 11.86
CA GLN A 350 -4.06 13.97 13.23
C GLN A 350 -2.85 14.10 14.16
N TYR A 351 -1.90 13.16 14.10
CA TYR A 351 -0.69 13.22 14.92
C TYR A 351 0.10 14.52 14.68
N ILE A 352 0.32 14.89 13.41
CA ILE A 352 1.05 16.12 13.06
C ILE A 352 0.33 17.38 13.56
N ALA A 353 -1.00 17.40 13.45
CA ALA A 353 -1.80 18.57 13.84
C ALA A 353 -1.95 18.74 15.35
N GLU A 354 -2.15 17.64 16.07
CA GLU A 354 -2.42 17.64 17.53
C GLU A 354 -1.14 17.51 18.37
N GLY A 355 -0.01 17.07 17.78
CA GLY A 355 1.26 16.84 18.46
C GLY A 355 1.23 15.68 19.46
N THR A 356 0.19 14.84 19.41
CA THR A 356 0.02 13.71 20.33
C THR A 356 0.17 12.40 19.57
N GLU A 357 1.17 11.62 19.94
CA GLU A 357 1.41 10.31 19.36
C GLU A 357 0.24 9.36 19.65
N LEU A 358 -0.28 8.71 18.62
CA LEU A 358 -1.34 7.73 18.76
C LEU A 358 -0.75 6.40 19.32
N PRO A 359 -1.43 5.70 20.26
CA PRO A 359 -0.89 4.49 20.86
C PRO A 359 -0.47 3.41 19.85
N MET A 360 -1.12 3.36 18.69
CA MET A 360 -0.74 2.42 17.64
C MET A 360 0.60 2.77 16.99
N PHE A 361 1.00 4.04 16.94
CA PHE A 361 2.26 4.47 16.33
C PHE A 361 3.46 4.10 17.20
N GLU A 362 3.29 3.99 18.53
CA GLU A 362 4.33 3.46 19.40
C GLU A 362 4.81 2.07 18.99
N ARG A 363 3.89 1.22 18.48
CA ARG A 363 4.24 -0.10 17.95
C ARG A 363 4.98 -0.02 16.62
N TRP A 364 4.76 1.02 15.81
CA TRP A 364 5.28 1.19 14.46
C TRP A 364 6.40 2.22 14.35
N ASN A 365 6.85 2.79 15.47
CA ASN A 365 7.95 3.74 15.46
C ASN A 365 9.29 3.07 15.04
N LEU A 366 10.26 3.88 14.62
CA LEU A 366 11.58 3.42 14.19
C LEU A 366 12.35 2.77 15.34
N ARG A 367 12.12 3.20 16.60
CA ARG A 367 12.80 2.67 17.82
C ARG A 367 12.67 1.16 17.97
N ARG A 368 11.54 0.57 17.55
CA ARG A 368 11.28 -0.88 17.69
C ARG A 368 12.38 -1.76 17.10
N PHE A 369 13.05 -1.31 16.03
CA PHE A 369 14.15 -2.07 15.43
C PHE A 369 15.42 -2.04 16.29
N LYS A 370 15.72 -0.89 16.91
CA LYS A 370 16.85 -0.74 17.86
C LYS A 370 16.61 -1.53 19.13
N GLU A 371 15.38 -1.64 19.58
CA GLU A 371 14.95 -2.34 20.79
C GLU A 371 14.65 -3.83 20.55
N GLY A 372 14.71 -4.31 19.32
CA GLY A 372 14.40 -5.70 18.97
C GLY A 372 12.92 -6.09 19.12
N ARG A 373 12.01 -5.13 19.18
CA ARG A 373 10.55 -5.33 19.33
C ARG A 373 9.89 -5.55 17.98
N LEU A 374 10.30 -6.60 17.25
CA LEU A 374 9.75 -6.91 15.94
C LEU A 374 8.30 -7.40 16.03
N LEU A 375 7.50 -7.01 15.06
CA LEU A 375 6.09 -7.41 14.91
C LEU A 375 5.98 -8.58 13.95
N THR A 376 4.80 -9.22 13.92
CA THR A 376 4.51 -10.30 12.97
C THR A 376 3.17 -10.06 12.28
N GLU A 377 3.12 -10.33 10.98
CA GLU A 377 1.88 -10.35 10.20
C GLU A 377 1.94 -11.57 9.26
N ALA A 378 0.96 -12.48 9.40
CA ALA A 378 0.95 -13.75 8.67
C ALA A 378 0.25 -13.68 7.30
N MET A 379 -0.61 -12.67 7.08
CA MET A 379 -1.42 -12.54 5.87
C MET A 379 -0.79 -11.58 4.86
N ILE A 380 0.49 -11.83 4.53
CA ILE A 380 1.25 -11.03 3.56
C ILE A 380 1.13 -11.65 2.16
N ILE A 381 0.94 -10.81 1.15
CA ILE A 381 0.90 -11.18 -0.28
C ILE A 381 1.92 -10.33 -1.03
N GLY A 382 2.75 -10.96 -1.84
CA GLY A 382 3.74 -10.31 -2.70
C GLY A 382 5.18 -10.47 -2.27
#